data_20f4c08af613eaff0daac3d9166834cd
#
_entry.id   20f4c08af613eaff0daac3d9166834cd
#
_cell.length_a   1.000
_cell.length_b   1.000
_cell.length_c   1.000
_cell.angle_alpha   90.00
_cell.angle_beta   90.00
_cell.angle_gamma   90.00
#
_symmetry.space_group_name_H-M   'P 1'
#
loop_
_entity.id
_entity.type
_entity.pdbx_description
1 polymer ?
#
loop_
_entity_poly.entity_id
_entity_poly.type
_entity_poly.pdbx_seq_one_letter_code
_entity_poly.pdbx_strand_id
1 'polypeptide(L)'
;MEFIDDEDNIIVPKAVRPIIDFKDTVLGAKKGARKQYRYGNLHIRDYDTHYTVHVDRVDPLRNPLGHLLVDAPEYLAGAAAALVVGRRVGAEVYNRRKKEGRNSRDAAIDAAVVGYFAGSSAGSLVFNAAKSIKKRSE
;
A
#
# COMPACT_ATOMS: atom_id res chain seq x y z
N MET A 1 21.90 22.63 0.36
CA MET A 1 20.44 22.43 0.43
C MET A 1 20.14 21.26 -0.51
N GLU A 2 19.78 20.12 0.01
CA GLU A 2 19.42 18.96 -0.81
C GLU A 2 18.03 19.21 -1.40
N PHE A 3 17.91 19.19 -2.72
CA PHE A 3 16.64 19.41 -3.42
C PHE A 3 15.89 18.12 -3.74
N ILE A 4 16.46 16.97 -3.38
CA ILE A 4 15.90 15.64 -3.58
C ILE A 4 15.98 14.91 -2.24
N ASP A 5 14.89 14.23 -1.83
CA ASP A 5 14.89 13.42 -0.63
C ASP A 5 15.29 11.95 -0.91
N ASP A 6 15.40 11.13 0.15
CA ASP A 6 15.77 9.70 0.06
C ASP A 6 14.77 8.83 -0.73
N GLU A 7 13.64 9.39 -1.14
CA GLU A 7 12.59 8.73 -1.93
C GLU A 7 12.51 9.30 -3.36
N ASP A 8 13.55 9.98 -3.84
CA ASP A 8 13.61 10.65 -5.15
C ASP A 8 12.51 11.71 -5.38
N ASN A 9 11.93 12.27 -4.30
CA ASN A 9 11.01 13.37 -4.45
C ASN A 9 11.76 14.70 -4.52
N ILE A 10 11.33 15.60 -5.39
CA ILE A 10 11.84 16.96 -5.45
C ILE A 10 11.28 17.75 -4.28
N ILE A 11 12.16 18.37 -3.48
CA ILE A 11 11.80 19.25 -2.37
C ILE A 11 11.58 20.66 -2.88
N VAL A 12 10.37 21.20 -2.74
CA VAL A 12 10.00 22.54 -3.19
C VAL A 12 9.69 23.41 -1.97
N PRO A 13 10.39 24.56 -1.79
CA PRO A 13 10.10 25.48 -0.68
C PRO A 13 8.67 26.01 -0.72
N LYS A 14 8.09 26.31 0.45
CA LYS A 14 6.72 26.86 0.56
C LYS A 14 6.52 28.19 -0.19
N ALA A 15 7.58 28.96 -0.34
CA ALA A 15 7.56 30.22 -1.08
C ALA A 15 7.26 30.03 -2.57
N VAL A 16 7.56 28.84 -3.10
CA VAL A 16 7.30 28.48 -4.50
C VAL A 16 6.01 27.68 -4.54
N ARG A 17 4.87 28.34 -4.58
CA ARG A 17 3.59 27.65 -4.78
C ARG A 17 3.47 27.24 -6.24
N PRO A 18 3.24 25.95 -6.55
CA PRO A 18 2.98 25.53 -7.92
C PRO A 18 1.72 26.24 -8.45
N ILE A 19 1.82 26.82 -9.66
CA ILE A 19 0.71 27.55 -10.33
C ILE A 19 -0.31 26.56 -10.96
N ILE A 20 -0.23 25.29 -10.61
CA ILE A 20 -1.07 24.23 -11.20
C ILE A 20 -2.29 24.04 -10.32
N ASP A 21 -3.45 24.03 -10.94
CA ASP A 21 -4.70 23.66 -10.27
C ASP A 21 -4.77 22.12 -10.14
N PHE A 22 -4.55 21.61 -8.95
CA PHE A 22 -4.54 20.18 -8.68
C PHE A 22 -5.58 19.80 -7.61
N LYS A 23 -6.13 18.61 -7.75
CA LYS A 23 -7.17 18.09 -6.87
C LYS A 23 -6.56 17.43 -5.63
N ASP A 24 -7.20 17.64 -4.47
CA ASP A 24 -6.90 16.91 -3.24
C ASP A 24 -7.10 15.40 -3.47
N THR A 25 -6.21 14.59 -2.91
CA THR A 25 -6.39 13.15 -2.89
C THR A 25 -7.07 12.71 -1.60
N VAL A 26 -7.76 11.57 -1.63
CA VAL A 26 -8.39 10.95 -0.45
C VAL A 26 -7.36 10.42 0.57
N LEU A 27 -6.07 10.41 0.23
CA LEU A 27 -5.00 9.86 1.07
C LEU A 27 -4.47 10.85 2.13
N GLY A 28 -4.99 12.06 2.19
CA GLY A 28 -4.76 13.06 3.25
C GLY A 28 -3.36 13.07 3.88
N ALA A 29 -3.30 12.83 5.17
CA ALA A 29 -2.10 12.94 6.02
C ALA A 29 -1.09 11.77 5.92
N LYS A 30 -1.01 11.06 4.81
CA LYS A 30 -0.05 9.95 4.62
C LYS A 30 1.39 10.46 4.74
N LYS A 31 2.26 9.71 5.45
CA LYS A 31 3.67 10.03 5.70
C LYS A 31 3.89 11.40 6.38
N GLY A 32 2.95 11.87 7.18
CA GLY A 32 3.04 13.15 7.88
C GLY A 32 2.73 14.38 7.03
N ALA A 33 2.35 14.21 5.77
CA ALA A 33 1.88 15.32 4.93
C ALA A 33 0.51 15.81 5.43
N ARG A 34 0.30 17.11 5.44
CA ARG A 34 -0.99 17.75 5.80
C ARG A 34 -2.06 17.44 4.76
N LYS A 35 -1.66 17.50 3.49
CA LYS A 35 -2.50 17.22 2.32
C LYS A 35 -1.69 16.59 1.21
N GLN A 36 -2.38 15.96 0.29
CA GLN A 36 -1.79 15.44 -0.93
C GLN A 36 -2.62 15.90 -2.11
N TYR A 37 -1.95 16.20 -3.20
CA TYR A 37 -2.55 16.68 -4.43
C TYR A 37 -2.07 15.84 -5.61
N ARG A 38 -2.88 15.80 -6.65
CA ARG A 38 -2.56 15.05 -7.86
C ARG A 38 -2.99 15.81 -9.10
N TYR A 39 -2.10 15.81 -10.10
CA TYR A 39 -2.39 16.29 -11.44
C TYR A 39 -1.82 15.27 -12.44
N GLY A 40 -2.69 14.39 -12.95
CA GLY A 40 -2.24 13.24 -13.73
C GLY A 40 -1.25 12.38 -12.95
N ASN A 41 -0.05 12.20 -13.50
CA ASN A 41 1.04 11.46 -12.87
C ASN A 41 1.78 12.25 -11.78
N LEU A 42 1.60 13.57 -11.74
CA LEU A 42 2.27 14.41 -10.76
C LEU A 42 1.62 14.24 -9.38
N HIS A 43 2.41 13.84 -8.41
CA HIS A 43 1.97 13.69 -7.03
C HIS A 43 2.72 14.67 -6.13
N ILE A 44 1.97 15.49 -5.40
CA ILE A 44 2.48 16.54 -4.53
C ILE A 44 2.01 16.24 -3.11
N ARG A 45 2.95 16.23 -2.15
CA ARG A 45 2.65 16.18 -0.72
C ARG A 45 2.96 17.53 -0.09
N ASP A 46 2.01 18.03 0.69
CA ASP A 46 2.09 19.32 1.38
C ASP A 46 2.47 19.11 2.84
N TYR A 47 3.67 19.55 3.22
CA TYR A 47 4.15 19.58 4.60
C TYR A 47 4.13 21.01 5.15
N ASP A 48 4.40 21.21 6.43
CA ASP A 48 4.39 22.55 7.04
C ASP A 48 5.44 23.49 6.44
N THR A 49 6.61 22.97 6.12
CA THR A 49 7.79 23.77 5.69
C THR A 49 8.06 23.70 4.19
N HIS A 50 7.61 22.66 3.50
CA HIS A 50 7.93 22.40 2.11
C HIS A 50 6.84 21.59 1.40
N TYR A 51 6.96 21.45 0.10
CA TYR A 51 6.25 20.44 -0.70
C TYR A 51 7.26 19.38 -1.15
N THR A 52 6.82 18.13 -1.27
CA THR A 52 7.55 17.13 -2.05
C THR A 52 6.77 16.78 -3.30
N VAL A 53 7.48 16.65 -4.41
CA VAL A 53 6.90 16.43 -5.73
C VAL A 53 7.60 15.25 -6.39
N HIS A 54 6.82 14.27 -6.86
CA HIS A 54 7.32 13.20 -7.71
C HIS A 54 6.35 12.88 -8.84
N VAL A 55 6.86 12.22 -9.87
CA VAL A 55 6.07 11.77 -11.01
C VAL A 55 5.92 10.26 -10.94
N ASP A 56 4.68 9.78 -10.77
CA ASP A 56 4.38 8.35 -10.92
C ASP A 56 4.59 7.91 -12.38
N ARG A 57 5.14 6.73 -12.59
CA ARG A 57 5.36 6.18 -13.94
C ARG A 57 4.04 5.88 -14.65
N VAL A 58 3.04 5.50 -13.88
CA VAL A 58 1.70 5.19 -14.38
C VAL A 58 0.65 5.99 -13.63
N ASP A 59 -0.23 6.69 -14.35
CA ASP A 59 -1.35 7.43 -13.76
C ASP A 59 -2.33 6.48 -13.06
N PRO A 60 -2.47 6.55 -11.73
CA PRO A 60 -3.34 5.65 -10.97
C PRO A 60 -4.84 5.85 -11.25
N LEU A 61 -5.25 7.00 -11.77
CA LEU A 61 -6.64 7.27 -12.12
C LEU A 61 -7.03 6.62 -13.45
N ARG A 62 -6.09 6.54 -14.39
CA ARG A 62 -6.30 5.93 -15.71
C ARG A 62 -6.03 4.43 -15.71
N ASN A 63 -5.00 4.00 -14.98
CA ASN A 63 -4.60 2.60 -14.90
C ASN A 63 -4.14 2.23 -13.48
N PRO A 64 -5.07 1.97 -12.53
CA PRO A 64 -4.75 1.68 -11.14
C PRO A 64 -3.92 0.40 -10.96
N LEU A 65 -4.18 -0.64 -11.76
CA LEU A 65 -3.40 -1.88 -11.70
C LEU A 65 -1.98 -1.69 -12.25
N GLY A 66 -1.82 -0.97 -13.34
CA GLY A 66 -0.52 -0.62 -13.89
C GLY A 66 0.31 0.21 -12.90
N HIS A 67 -0.31 1.17 -12.23
CA HIS A 67 0.33 1.95 -11.17
C HIS A 67 0.82 1.06 -10.02
N LEU A 68 -0.03 0.14 -9.52
CA LEU A 68 0.39 -0.80 -8.46
C LEU A 68 1.51 -1.73 -8.90
N LEU A 69 1.52 -2.17 -10.17
CA LEU A 69 2.57 -3.04 -10.70
C LEU A 69 3.91 -2.34 -10.83
N VAL A 70 3.92 -1.09 -11.27
CA VAL A 70 5.14 -0.36 -11.63
C VAL A 70 5.66 0.49 -10.49
N ASP A 71 4.77 1.25 -9.84
CA ASP A 71 5.15 2.25 -8.83
C ASP A 71 5.07 1.72 -7.38
N ALA A 72 4.24 0.69 -7.16
CA ALA A 72 4.01 0.14 -5.82
C ALA A 72 3.84 -1.40 -5.79
N PRO A 73 4.77 -2.18 -6.38
CA PRO A 73 4.65 -3.64 -6.47
C PRO A 73 4.60 -4.34 -5.11
N GLU A 74 5.11 -3.72 -4.05
CA GLU A 74 5.08 -4.23 -2.69
C GLU A 74 3.64 -4.44 -2.17
N TYR A 75 2.68 -3.61 -2.58
CA TYR A 75 1.27 -3.78 -2.21
C TYR A 75 0.67 -5.03 -2.85
N LEU A 76 1.00 -5.31 -4.11
CA LEU A 76 0.52 -6.51 -4.80
C LEU A 76 1.13 -7.77 -4.21
N ALA A 77 2.44 -7.75 -3.92
CA ALA A 77 3.13 -8.87 -3.28
C ALA A 77 2.52 -9.16 -1.90
N GLY A 78 2.28 -8.14 -1.08
CA GLY A 78 1.64 -8.28 0.22
C GLY A 78 0.21 -8.82 0.12
N ALA A 79 -0.59 -8.31 -0.81
CA ALA A 79 -1.96 -8.78 -1.03
C ALA A 79 -2.01 -10.24 -1.51
N ALA A 80 -1.15 -10.61 -2.45
CA ALA A 80 -1.05 -11.99 -2.93
C ALA A 80 -0.67 -12.96 -1.79
N ALA A 81 0.32 -12.60 -0.98
CA ALA A 81 0.72 -13.41 0.18
C ALA A 81 -0.42 -13.54 1.19
N ALA A 82 -1.14 -12.45 1.48
CA ALA A 82 -2.28 -12.46 2.38
C ALA A 82 -3.38 -13.42 1.91
N LEU A 83 -3.72 -13.39 0.63
CA LEU A 83 -4.74 -14.26 0.03
C LEU A 83 -4.32 -15.74 0.06
N VAL A 84 -3.10 -16.04 -0.36
CA VAL A 84 -2.61 -17.43 -0.43
C VAL A 84 -2.54 -18.06 0.96
N VAL A 85 -1.89 -17.38 1.90
CA VAL A 85 -1.73 -17.89 3.27
C VAL A 85 -3.06 -17.93 4.01
N GLY A 86 -3.86 -16.87 3.92
CA GLY A 86 -5.17 -16.80 4.57
C GLY A 86 -6.10 -17.91 4.11
N ARG A 87 -6.19 -18.14 2.78
CA ARG A 87 -6.98 -19.23 2.21
C ARG A 87 -6.48 -20.60 2.65
N ARG A 88 -5.18 -20.83 2.61
CA ARG A 88 -4.60 -22.14 2.98
C ARG A 88 -4.84 -22.48 4.46
N VAL A 89 -4.52 -21.54 5.35
CA VAL A 89 -4.71 -21.70 6.78
C VAL A 89 -6.20 -21.81 7.13
N GLY A 90 -7.05 -20.98 6.53
CA GLY A 90 -8.50 -21.06 6.73
C GLY A 90 -9.08 -22.42 6.31
N ALA A 91 -8.67 -22.94 5.14
CA ALA A 91 -9.12 -24.25 4.68
C ALA A 91 -8.68 -25.37 5.62
N GLU A 92 -7.46 -25.33 6.14
CA GLU A 92 -6.95 -26.30 7.11
C GLU A 92 -7.73 -26.26 8.42
N VAL A 93 -7.99 -25.07 8.96
CA VAL A 93 -8.82 -24.89 10.16
C VAL A 93 -10.23 -25.40 9.93
N TYR A 94 -10.87 -25.08 8.82
CA TYR A 94 -12.20 -25.58 8.48
C TYR A 94 -12.25 -27.11 8.49
N ASN A 95 -11.33 -27.75 7.77
CA ASN A 95 -11.27 -29.21 7.67
C ASN A 95 -11.02 -29.87 9.02
N ARG A 96 -10.16 -29.28 9.86
CA ARG A 96 -9.91 -29.78 11.22
C ARG A 96 -11.15 -29.66 12.10
N ARG A 97 -11.83 -28.51 12.09
CA ARG A 97 -13.07 -28.30 12.85
C ARG A 97 -14.20 -29.25 12.43
N LYS A 98 -14.29 -29.54 11.13
CA LYS A 98 -15.25 -30.53 10.62
C LYS A 98 -14.96 -31.96 11.12
N LYS A 99 -13.68 -32.36 11.18
CA LYS A 99 -13.26 -33.66 11.75
C LYS A 99 -13.52 -33.75 13.24
N GLU A 100 -13.45 -32.63 13.97
CA GLU A 100 -13.80 -32.52 15.40
C GLU A 100 -15.31 -32.50 15.64
N GLY A 101 -16.16 -32.68 14.62
CA GLY A 101 -17.62 -32.74 14.75
C GLY A 101 -18.32 -31.38 14.82
N ARG A 102 -17.62 -30.25 14.58
CA ARG A 102 -18.25 -28.95 14.55
C ARG A 102 -19.21 -28.82 13.36
N ASN A 103 -20.30 -28.08 13.55
CA ASN A 103 -21.20 -27.75 12.46
C ASN A 103 -20.48 -26.84 11.43
N SER A 104 -20.99 -26.81 10.19
CA SER A 104 -20.33 -26.11 9.07
C SER A 104 -20.23 -24.59 9.27
N ARG A 105 -21.23 -23.99 9.93
CA ARG A 105 -21.24 -22.54 10.18
C ARG A 105 -20.12 -22.12 11.15
N ASP A 106 -20.01 -22.80 12.28
CA ASP A 106 -19.00 -22.50 13.30
C ASP A 106 -17.60 -22.81 12.76
N ALA A 107 -17.43 -23.92 12.03
CA ALA A 107 -16.18 -24.26 11.37
C ALA A 107 -15.75 -23.17 10.34
N ALA A 108 -16.72 -22.59 9.60
CA ALA A 108 -16.46 -21.51 8.66
C ALA A 108 -16.07 -20.20 9.37
N ILE A 109 -16.70 -19.88 10.50
CA ILE A 109 -16.35 -18.69 11.29
C ILE A 109 -14.93 -18.84 11.84
N ASP A 110 -14.60 -19.98 12.47
CA ASP A 110 -13.25 -20.24 12.99
C ASP A 110 -12.20 -20.12 11.86
N ALA A 111 -12.49 -20.71 10.71
CA ALA A 111 -11.63 -20.69 9.53
C ALA A 111 -11.42 -19.26 8.99
N ALA A 112 -12.49 -18.46 8.92
CA ALA A 112 -12.43 -17.08 8.45
C ALA A 112 -11.58 -16.22 9.38
N VAL A 113 -11.78 -16.32 10.69
CA VAL A 113 -11.02 -15.56 11.68
C VAL A 113 -9.54 -15.92 11.64
N VAL A 114 -9.19 -17.20 11.75
CA VAL A 114 -7.79 -17.64 11.77
C VAL A 114 -7.12 -17.37 10.41
N GLY A 115 -7.82 -17.63 9.31
CA GLY A 115 -7.33 -17.33 7.96
C GLY A 115 -7.07 -15.85 7.74
N TYR A 116 -7.94 -14.97 8.23
CA TYR A 116 -7.76 -13.53 8.17
C TYR A 116 -6.48 -13.07 8.90
N PHE A 117 -6.28 -13.51 10.15
CA PHE A 117 -5.10 -13.13 10.91
C PHE A 117 -3.81 -13.68 10.30
N ALA A 118 -3.80 -14.95 9.90
CA ALA A 118 -2.65 -15.56 9.23
C ALA A 118 -2.30 -14.85 7.90
N GLY A 119 -3.33 -14.57 7.10
CA GLY A 119 -3.16 -13.84 5.85
C GLY A 119 -2.65 -12.42 6.06
N SER A 120 -3.23 -11.67 6.98
CA SER A 120 -2.81 -10.29 7.28
C SER A 120 -1.36 -10.24 7.76
N SER A 121 -0.95 -11.17 8.62
CA SER A 121 0.43 -11.27 9.10
C SER A 121 1.40 -11.57 7.96
N ALA A 122 1.09 -12.56 7.12
CA ALA A 122 1.92 -12.91 5.96
C ALA A 122 2.00 -11.76 4.94
N GLY A 123 0.88 -11.11 4.66
CA GLY A 123 0.83 -9.95 3.77
C GLY A 123 1.70 -8.81 4.27
N SER A 124 1.63 -8.50 5.55
CA SER A 124 2.46 -7.45 6.17
C SER A 124 3.95 -7.78 6.12
N LEU A 125 4.33 -9.02 6.37
CA LEU A 125 5.73 -9.46 6.28
C LEU A 125 6.27 -9.33 4.86
N VAL A 126 5.52 -9.81 3.87
CA VAL A 126 5.95 -9.75 2.46
C VAL A 126 5.98 -8.29 1.97
N PHE A 127 4.99 -7.47 2.33
CA PHE A 127 5.00 -6.05 2.02
C PHE A 127 6.25 -5.36 2.54
N ASN A 128 6.58 -5.55 3.82
CA ASN A 128 7.75 -4.92 4.43
C ASN A 128 9.07 -5.43 3.83
N ALA A 129 9.16 -6.72 3.53
CA ALA A 129 10.33 -7.30 2.87
C ALA A 129 10.51 -6.71 1.45
N ALA A 130 9.44 -6.68 0.64
CA ALA A 130 9.48 -6.11 -0.71
C ALA A 130 9.86 -4.62 -0.70
N LYS A 131 9.29 -3.85 0.24
CA LYS A 131 9.63 -2.44 0.42
C LYS A 131 11.10 -2.23 0.80
N SER A 132 11.66 -3.11 1.65
CA SER A 132 13.08 -3.05 2.04
C SER A 132 14.02 -3.35 0.89
N ILE A 133 13.63 -4.29 0.01
CA ILE A 133 14.40 -4.63 -1.19
C ILE A 133 14.38 -3.46 -2.16
N LYS A 134 13.20 -2.87 -2.41
CA LYS A 134 13.04 -1.70 -3.28
C LYS A 134 13.95 -0.55 -2.83
N LYS A 135 13.94 -0.22 -1.54
CA LYS A 135 14.79 0.85 -0.97
C LYS A 135 16.30 0.59 -1.12
N ARG A 136 16.75 -0.66 -1.29
CA ARG A 136 18.17 -0.99 -1.48
C ARG A 136 18.59 -0.96 -2.94
N SER A 137 17.65 -1.00 -3.86
CA SER A 137 17.90 -1.02 -5.31
C SER A 137 17.78 0.38 -5.96
N GLU A 138 17.30 1.35 -5.22
CA GLU A 138 17.28 2.80 -5.55
C GLU A 138 18.52 3.48 -4.98
#